data_c229d5ad2f131d553ad66521ce3ed01a
#
_entry.id   c229d5ad2f131d553ad66521ce3ed01a
#
_cell.length_a   1.000
_cell.length_b   1.000
_cell.length_c   1.000
_cell.angle_alpha   90.00
_cell.angle_beta   90.00
_cell.angle_gamma   90.00
#
_symmetry.space_group_name_H-M   'P 1'
#
loop_
_entity.id
_entity.type
_entity.pdbx_description
1 polymer ?
#
loop_
_entity_poly.entity_id
_entity_poly.type
_entity_poly.pdbx_seq_one_letter_code
_entity_poly.pdbx_strand_id
1 'polypeptide(L)'
;MKIELAKIKDFDEYYKLKSDDSNVYWTGWSNKPDYEKLKKFYIETINNLKTIKDRRIYLAYEDNEVVGYIYIDYVDDDTFALSPAISSEYQGKGYGKQIIGLGINEGLNLGFKNMEAYIREDNIASQKCFEFNGAHKTDISKNLFIENKNKEIKMIKYYYQSK
;
A
#
# COMPACT_ATOMS: atom_id res chain seq x y z
N MET A 1 14.24 7.28 5.36
CA MET A 1 12.75 7.25 5.20
C MET A 1 12.08 7.01 6.53
N LYS A 2 10.94 7.64 6.77
CA LYS A 2 10.04 7.39 7.92
C LYS A 2 8.60 7.32 7.43
N ILE A 3 7.71 6.71 8.23
CA ILE A 3 6.26 6.75 7.97
C ILE A 3 5.55 7.43 9.14
N GLU A 4 4.51 8.17 8.84
CA GLU A 4 3.65 8.83 9.84
C GLU A 4 2.18 8.58 9.50
N LEU A 5 1.36 8.40 10.53
CA LEU A 5 -0.08 8.27 10.36
C LEU A 5 -0.62 9.54 9.68
N ALA A 6 -1.35 9.36 8.59
CA ALA A 6 -1.86 10.45 7.78
C ALA A 6 -2.87 11.32 8.55
N LYS A 7 -2.81 12.62 8.32
CA LYS A 7 -3.71 13.62 8.90
C LYS A 7 -4.56 14.27 7.81
N ILE A 8 -5.70 14.82 8.17
CA ILE A 8 -6.62 15.45 7.21
C ILE A 8 -5.91 16.53 6.37
N LYS A 9 -5.01 17.31 6.97
CA LYS A 9 -4.24 18.36 6.29
C LYS A 9 -3.32 17.85 5.19
N ASP A 10 -2.97 16.55 5.19
CA ASP A 10 -2.02 15.95 4.26
C ASP A 10 -2.70 15.43 2.97
N PHE A 11 -3.99 15.71 2.80
CA PHE A 11 -4.77 15.17 1.68
C PHE A 11 -4.18 15.54 0.31
N ASP A 12 -3.71 16.76 0.11
CA ASP A 12 -3.21 17.18 -1.20
C ASP A 12 -1.95 16.40 -1.62
N GLU A 13 -1.07 16.08 -0.68
CA GLU A 13 0.08 15.22 -0.92
C GLU A 13 -0.34 13.77 -1.22
N TYR A 14 -1.31 13.25 -0.48
CA TYR A 14 -1.89 11.94 -0.76
C TYR A 14 -2.57 11.91 -2.14
N TYR A 15 -3.30 12.96 -2.52
CA TYR A 15 -3.91 13.06 -3.85
C TYR A 15 -2.87 13.05 -4.97
N LYS A 16 -1.75 13.76 -4.82
CA LYS A 16 -0.64 13.72 -5.77
C LYS A 16 -0.12 12.30 -5.96
N LEU A 17 0.09 11.56 -4.88
CA LEU A 17 0.53 10.16 -4.94
C LEU A 17 -0.49 9.27 -5.66
N LYS A 18 -1.77 9.40 -5.35
CA LYS A 18 -2.83 8.62 -5.99
C LYS A 18 -3.03 8.97 -7.46
N SER A 19 -2.67 10.19 -7.86
CA SER A 19 -2.76 10.72 -9.23
C SER A 19 -1.47 10.55 -10.04
N ASP A 20 -0.41 10.06 -9.44
CA ASP A 20 0.84 9.70 -10.11
C ASP A 20 0.57 8.62 -11.17
N ASP A 21 1.07 8.82 -12.39
CA ASP A 21 0.75 7.96 -13.52
C ASP A 21 1.12 6.48 -13.27
N SER A 22 2.24 6.23 -12.60
CA SER A 22 2.64 4.88 -12.21
C SER A 22 1.67 4.27 -11.20
N ASN A 23 1.24 5.05 -10.21
CA ASN A 23 0.29 4.58 -9.19
C ASN A 23 -1.10 4.35 -9.79
N VAL A 24 -1.55 5.21 -10.70
CA VAL A 24 -2.80 5.00 -11.47
C VAL A 24 -2.71 3.69 -12.26
N TYR A 25 -1.60 3.47 -12.96
CA TYR A 25 -1.38 2.25 -13.75
C TYR A 25 -1.43 0.98 -12.87
N TRP A 26 -0.68 0.96 -11.76
CA TRP A 26 -0.60 -0.22 -10.90
C TRP A 26 -1.84 -0.46 -10.06
N THR A 27 -2.61 0.58 -9.75
CA THR A 27 -3.96 0.46 -9.16
C THR A 27 -4.95 -0.17 -10.16
N GLY A 28 -4.68 -0.04 -11.46
CA GLY A 28 -5.51 -0.59 -12.52
C GLY A 28 -6.56 0.38 -13.05
N TRP A 29 -6.48 1.63 -12.65
CA TRP A 29 -7.41 2.67 -13.11
C TRP A 29 -7.09 3.17 -14.53
N SER A 30 -8.11 3.55 -15.28
CA SER A 30 -7.95 4.19 -16.58
C SER A 30 -7.66 5.68 -16.48
N ASN A 31 -8.09 6.32 -15.40
CA ASN A 31 -7.96 7.74 -15.16
C ASN A 31 -7.48 8.04 -13.74
N LYS A 32 -6.99 9.25 -13.54
CA LYS A 32 -6.71 9.80 -12.21
C LYS A 32 -8.00 9.81 -11.38
N PRO A 33 -7.90 9.61 -10.06
CA PRO A 33 -9.07 9.62 -9.18
C PRO A 33 -9.72 11.01 -9.17
N ASP A 34 -11.04 11.02 -9.01
CA ASP A 34 -11.79 12.24 -8.75
C ASP A 34 -11.37 12.83 -7.40
N TYR A 35 -11.02 14.12 -7.39
CA TYR A 35 -10.50 14.81 -6.22
C TYR A 35 -11.47 14.79 -5.04
N GLU A 36 -12.74 15.15 -5.26
CA GLU A 36 -13.73 15.26 -4.20
C GLU A 36 -14.12 13.89 -3.63
N LYS A 37 -14.27 12.90 -4.50
CA LYS A 37 -14.56 11.51 -4.05
C LYS A 37 -13.41 10.94 -3.24
N LEU A 38 -12.17 11.15 -3.68
CA LEU A 38 -11.01 10.66 -2.94
C LEU A 38 -10.84 11.40 -1.60
N LYS A 39 -11.11 12.71 -1.59
CA LYS A 39 -11.07 13.53 -0.37
C LYS A 39 -12.08 13.05 0.66
N LYS A 40 -13.31 12.76 0.23
CA LYS A 40 -14.34 12.20 1.10
C LYS A 40 -13.88 10.87 1.70
N PHE A 41 -13.43 9.93 0.88
CA PHE A 41 -12.88 8.65 1.34
C PHE A 41 -11.74 8.82 2.35
N TYR A 42 -10.78 9.70 2.05
CA TYR A 42 -9.63 9.96 2.90
C TYR A 42 -10.02 10.51 4.28
N ILE A 43 -10.89 11.54 4.31
CA ILE A 43 -11.38 12.15 5.54
C ILE A 43 -12.19 11.14 6.37
N GLU A 44 -13.09 10.39 5.74
CA GLU A 44 -13.87 9.34 6.41
C GLU A 44 -12.97 8.26 7.00
N THR A 45 -11.95 7.82 6.27
CA THR A 45 -11.00 6.82 6.76
C THR A 45 -10.26 7.31 8.00
N ILE A 46 -9.78 8.56 7.99
CA ILE A 46 -9.06 9.14 9.14
C ILE A 46 -10.01 9.31 10.33
N ASN A 47 -11.21 9.85 10.11
CA ASN A 47 -12.17 10.11 11.18
C ASN A 47 -12.74 8.83 11.80
N ASN A 48 -12.82 7.74 11.03
CA ASN A 48 -13.34 6.45 11.49
C ASN A 48 -12.28 5.57 12.16
N LEU A 49 -11.02 5.99 12.19
CA LEU A 49 -9.95 5.24 12.85
C LEU A 49 -10.15 5.27 14.37
N LYS A 50 -10.66 4.17 14.94
CA LYS A 50 -10.95 4.02 16.38
C LYS A 50 -10.37 2.74 16.96
N THR A 51 -10.28 1.67 16.16
CA THR A 51 -9.86 0.34 16.60
C THR A 51 -8.78 -0.24 15.69
N ILE A 52 -8.20 -1.37 16.10
CA ILE A 52 -7.25 -2.13 15.27
C ILE A 52 -7.88 -2.64 13.96
N LYS A 53 -9.19 -2.75 13.90
CA LYS A 53 -9.93 -3.26 12.73
C LYS A 53 -10.16 -2.20 11.65
N ASP A 54 -9.90 -0.95 11.95
CA ASP A 54 -10.09 0.15 11.01
C ASP A 54 -8.85 0.33 10.13
N ARG A 55 -9.06 0.68 8.85
CA ARG A 55 -7.98 0.99 7.91
C ARG A 55 -7.13 2.14 8.42
N ARG A 56 -5.81 2.00 8.30
CA ARG A 56 -4.83 3.06 8.54
C ARG A 56 -4.16 3.48 7.25
N ILE A 57 -4.03 4.78 7.08
CA ILE A 57 -3.25 5.39 6.00
C ILE A 57 -2.01 5.99 6.62
N TYR A 58 -0.84 5.60 6.13
CA TYR A 58 0.44 6.24 6.47
C TYR A 58 1.01 6.94 5.25
N LEU A 59 1.65 8.08 5.47
CA LEU A 59 2.47 8.72 4.45
C LEU A 59 3.94 8.44 4.74
N ALA A 60 4.70 8.17 3.70
CA ALA A 60 6.14 7.95 3.77
C ALA A 60 6.88 9.23 3.39
N TYR A 61 7.87 9.57 4.19
CA TYR A 61 8.67 10.79 4.05
C TYR A 61 10.15 10.48 3.85
N GLU A 62 10.77 11.18 2.92
CA GLU A 62 12.21 11.25 2.72
C GLU A 62 12.60 12.73 2.65
N ASP A 63 13.57 13.17 3.44
CA ASP A 63 14.02 14.57 3.52
C ASP A 63 12.86 15.60 3.63
N ASN A 64 11.84 15.26 4.45
CA ASN A 64 10.58 16.01 4.66
C ASN A 64 9.63 16.09 3.46
N GLU A 65 9.93 15.40 2.37
CA GLU A 65 9.00 15.27 1.23
C GLU A 65 8.18 13.98 1.32
N VAL A 66 6.92 14.06 0.90
CA VAL A 66 6.05 12.87 0.84
C VAL A 66 6.37 12.08 -0.42
N VAL A 67 6.87 10.86 -0.25
CA VAL A 67 7.36 10.01 -1.35
C VAL A 67 6.50 8.78 -1.61
N GLY A 68 5.58 8.46 -0.71
CA GLY A 68 4.73 7.29 -0.83
C GLY A 68 3.63 7.24 0.21
N TYR A 69 2.81 6.20 0.13
CA TYR A 69 1.79 5.91 1.13
C TYR A 69 1.70 4.41 1.41
N ILE A 70 1.08 4.07 2.53
CA ILE A 70 0.82 2.69 2.94
C ILE A 70 -0.60 2.60 3.46
N TYR A 71 -1.33 1.55 3.04
CA TYR A 71 -2.51 1.08 3.76
C TYR A 71 -2.14 -0.11 4.62
N ILE A 72 -2.60 -0.07 5.87
CA ILE A 72 -2.64 -1.23 6.76
C ILE A 72 -4.10 -1.54 7.03
N ASP A 73 -4.52 -2.73 6.60
CA ASP A 73 -5.88 -3.22 6.73
C ASP A 73 -5.92 -4.45 7.64
N TYR A 74 -6.93 -4.52 8.50
CA TYR A 74 -7.19 -5.70 9.31
C TYR A 74 -7.68 -6.85 8.44
N VAL A 75 -7.12 -8.04 8.63
CA VAL A 75 -7.57 -9.29 8.03
C VAL A 75 -8.18 -10.19 9.10
N ASP A 76 -7.42 -10.49 10.15
CA ASP A 76 -7.84 -11.21 11.34
C ASP A 76 -7.01 -10.75 12.56
N ASP A 77 -7.21 -11.37 13.72
CA ASP A 77 -6.58 -10.92 14.97
C ASP A 77 -5.03 -11.03 14.93
N ASP A 78 -4.48 -11.89 14.09
CA ASP A 78 -3.04 -12.07 13.95
C ASP A 78 -2.46 -11.49 12.64
N THR A 79 -3.31 -11.12 11.68
CA THR A 79 -2.88 -10.82 10.30
C THR A 79 -3.39 -9.46 9.82
N PHE A 80 -2.51 -8.68 9.20
CA PHE A 80 -2.87 -7.46 8.47
C PHE A 80 -2.51 -7.58 6.99
N ALA A 81 -3.21 -6.82 6.16
CA ALA A 81 -2.87 -6.65 4.76
C ALA A 81 -2.07 -5.34 4.56
N LEU A 82 -1.02 -5.40 3.75
CA LEU A 82 -0.14 -4.28 3.44
C LEU A 82 -0.26 -3.88 1.97
N SER A 83 -0.54 -2.61 1.71
CA SER A 83 -0.64 -2.06 0.36
C SER A 83 0.17 -0.76 0.25
N PRO A 84 1.45 -0.84 -0.16
CA PRO A 84 2.32 0.31 -0.32
C PRO A 84 2.30 0.85 -1.74
N ALA A 85 2.61 2.14 -1.89
CA ALA A 85 2.94 2.76 -3.18
C ALA A 85 4.01 3.84 -3.01
N ILE A 86 4.83 4.02 -4.04
CA ILE A 86 5.89 5.04 -4.13
C ILE A 86 5.60 5.92 -5.34
N SER A 87 5.81 7.22 -5.23
CA SER A 87 5.80 8.14 -6.35
C SER A 87 6.80 7.72 -7.43
N SER A 88 6.44 7.90 -8.69
CA SER A 88 7.29 7.56 -9.85
C SER A 88 8.68 8.18 -9.80
N GLU A 89 8.80 9.40 -9.27
CA GLU A 89 10.08 10.12 -9.12
C GLU A 89 11.07 9.42 -8.18
N TYR A 90 10.56 8.59 -7.27
CA TYR A 90 11.35 7.89 -6.26
C TYR A 90 11.53 6.40 -6.56
N GLN A 91 10.98 5.90 -7.66
CA GLN A 91 11.16 4.51 -8.09
C GLN A 91 12.62 4.24 -8.55
N GLY A 92 13.04 2.97 -8.46
CA GLY A 92 14.38 2.57 -8.85
C GLY A 92 15.52 2.94 -7.88
N LYS A 93 15.21 3.63 -6.78
CA LYS A 93 16.19 4.10 -5.79
C LYS A 93 16.22 3.26 -4.49
N GLY A 94 15.54 2.12 -4.48
CA GLY A 94 15.46 1.22 -3.31
C GLY A 94 14.38 1.59 -2.29
N TYR A 95 13.65 2.67 -2.49
CA TYR A 95 12.61 3.12 -1.55
C TYR A 95 11.42 2.14 -1.42
N GLY A 96 11.11 1.37 -2.48
CA GLY A 96 10.11 0.31 -2.40
C GLY A 96 10.42 -0.75 -1.34
N LYS A 97 11.68 -1.14 -1.21
CA LYS A 97 12.12 -2.06 -0.16
C LYS A 97 12.00 -1.44 1.23
N GLN A 98 12.35 -0.18 1.37
CA GLN A 98 12.29 0.54 2.65
C GLN A 98 10.85 0.73 3.12
N ILE A 99 9.94 1.18 2.25
CA ILE A 99 8.54 1.42 2.63
C ILE A 99 7.83 0.13 3.06
N ILE A 100 8.09 -0.99 2.39
CA ILE A 100 7.54 -2.30 2.76
C ILE A 100 8.06 -2.73 4.12
N GLY A 101 9.37 -2.62 4.37
CA GLY A 101 9.97 -2.94 5.68
C GLY A 101 9.37 -2.10 6.81
N LEU A 102 9.20 -0.79 6.59
CA LEU A 102 8.55 0.10 7.54
C LEU A 102 7.09 -0.29 7.79
N GLY A 103 6.34 -0.65 6.73
CA GLY A 103 4.96 -1.09 6.85
C GLY A 103 4.81 -2.40 7.61
N ILE A 104 5.72 -3.37 7.38
CA ILE A 104 5.74 -4.64 8.14
C ILE A 104 6.02 -4.35 9.62
N ASN A 105 7.05 -3.57 9.93
CA ASN A 105 7.39 -3.21 11.31
C ASN A 105 6.22 -2.49 12.01
N GLU A 106 5.55 -1.59 11.33
CA GLU A 106 4.39 -0.90 11.90
C GLU A 106 3.24 -1.85 12.19
N GLY A 107 2.92 -2.78 11.29
CA GLY A 107 1.91 -3.81 11.54
C GLY A 107 2.26 -4.69 12.75
N LEU A 108 3.52 -5.07 12.90
CA LEU A 108 3.99 -5.82 14.08
C LEU A 108 3.88 -4.97 15.37
N ASN A 109 4.21 -3.69 15.32
CA ASN A 109 4.07 -2.77 16.46
C ASN A 109 2.61 -2.58 16.88
N LEU A 110 1.67 -2.70 15.94
CA LEU A 110 0.23 -2.69 16.22
C LEU A 110 -0.26 -3.99 16.88
N GLY A 111 0.58 -5.01 16.98
CA GLY A 111 0.27 -6.28 17.64
C GLY A 111 -0.04 -7.44 16.71
N PHE A 112 -0.02 -7.24 15.41
CA PHE A 112 -0.14 -8.33 14.45
C PHE A 112 1.12 -9.21 14.42
N LYS A 113 0.99 -10.45 13.99
CA LYS A 113 2.09 -11.43 13.85
C LYS A 113 2.44 -11.70 12.40
N ASN A 114 1.47 -11.53 11.52
CA ASN A 114 1.56 -11.91 10.12
C ASN A 114 1.14 -10.75 9.22
N MET A 115 1.73 -10.73 8.01
CA MET A 115 1.32 -9.80 6.96
C MET A 115 0.97 -10.58 5.70
N GLU A 116 -0.08 -10.15 5.00
CA GLU A 116 -0.37 -10.59 3.64
C GLU A 116 -0.41 -9.40 2.67
N ALA A 117 -0.10 -9.69 1.42
CA ALA A 117 -0.27 -8.75 0.32
C ALA A 117 -0.67 -9.50 -0.96
N TYR A 118 -1.60 -8.94 -1.72
CA TYR A 118 -1.91 -9.44 -3.05
C TYR A 118 -1.22 -8.59 -4.10
N ILE A 119 -0.33 -9.22 -4.88
CA ILE A 119 0.52 -8.54 -5.85
C ILE A 119 0.19 -9.04 -7.25
N ARG A 120 0.00 -8.12 -8.19
CA ARG A 120 -0.22 -8.46 -9.59
C ARG A 120 0.92 -9.34 -10.11
N GLU A 121 0.57 -10.40 -10.85
CA GLU A 121 1.58 -11.33 -11.42
C GLU A 121 2.57 -10.65 -12.37
N ASP A 122 2.18 -9.52 -12.98
CA ASP A 122 3.04 -8.71 -13.87
C ASP A 122 3.85 -7.63 -13.13
N ASN A 123 3.64 -7.42 -11.82
CA ASN A 123 4.40 -6.45 -11.03
C ASN A 123 5.62 -7.08 -10.35
N ILE A 124 6.60 -7.45 -11.17
CA ILE A 124 7.82 -8.12 -10.71
C ILE A 124 8.62 -7.25 -9.73
N ALA A 125 8.64 -5.95 -9.91
CA ALA A 125 9.35 -5.04 -9.01
C ALA A 125 8.77 -5.08 -7.60
N SER A 126 7.43 -5.06 -7.46
CA SER A 126 6.76 -5.18 -6.17
C SER A 126 7.04 -6.55 -5.53
N GLN A 127 6.92 -7.64 -6.28
CA GLN A 127 7.22 -8.99 -5.80
C GLN A 127 8.61 -9.08 -5.18
N LYS A 128 9.64 -8.61 -5.89
CA LYS A 128 11.03 -8.58 -5.38
C LYS A 128 11.20 -7.72 -4.12
N CYS A 129 10.47 -6.63 -3.99
CA CYS A 129 10.53 -5.78 -2.79
C CYS A 129 9.93 -6.49 -1.57
N PHE A 130 8.82 -7.21 -1.74
CA PHE A 130 8.23 -8.02 -0.68
C PHE A 130 9.13 -9.20 -0.29
N GLU A 131 9.68 -9.92 -1.27
CA GLU A 131 10.63 -11.03 -1.03
C GLU A 131 11.89 -10.57 -0.30
N PHE A 132 12.43 -9.40 -0.65
CA PHE A 132 13.56 -8.79 0.06
C PHE A 132 13.29 -8.58 1.56
N ASN A 133 12.04 -8.28 1.91
CA ASN A 133 11.59 -8.08 3.30
C ASN A 133 11.13 -9.37 4.00
N GLY A 134 11.39 -10.54 3.41
CA GLY A 134 11.10 -11.83 4.01
C GLY A 134 9.69 -12.37 3.74
N ALA A 135 8.89 -11.71 2.93
CA ALA A 135 7.64 -12.28 2.47
C ALA A 135 7.91 -13.35 1.40
N HIS A 136 7.08 -14.35 1.35
CA HIS A 136 7.19 -15.41 0.35
C HIS A 136 5.89 -15.55 -0.45
N LYS A 137 6.07 -15.93 -1.70
CA LYS A 137 4.98 -16.25 -2.61
C LYS A 137 4.25 -17.51 -2.13
N THR A 138 2.92 -17.47 -2.14
CA THR A 138 2.07 -18.63 -1.84
C THR A 138 1.41 -19.18 -3.10
N ASP A 139 0.74 -20.33 -2.98
CA ASP A 139 -0.09 -20.92 -4.05
C ASP A 139 -1.49 -20.28 -4.12
N ILE A 140 -1.79 -19.34 -3.24
CA ILE A 140 -3.09 -18.66 -3.19
C ILE A 140 -3.07 -17.48 -4.15
N SER A 141 -4.09 -17.40 -4.98
CA SER A 141 -4.28 -16.27 -5.90
C SER A 141 -5.77 -15.98 -6.08
N LYS A 142 -6.06 -14.78 -6.59
CA LYS A 142 -7.39 -14.38 -7.05
C LYS A 142 -7.26 -13.58 -8.33
N ASN A 143 -8.30 -13.56 -9.16
CA ASN A 143 -8.34 -12.71 -10.33
C ASN A 143 -9.01 -11.38 -9.98
N LEU A 144 -8.43 -10.28 -10.49
CA LEU A 144 -8.98 -8.95 -10.37
C LEU A 144 -9.11 -8.34 -11.76
N PHE A 145 -10.29 -7.78 -12.06
CA PHE A 145 -10.48 -7.03 -13.30
C PHE A 145 -9.69 -5.72 -13.23
N ILE A 146 -8.83 -5.52 -14.21
CA ILE A 146 -7.97 -4.33 -14.33
C ILE A 146 -8.51 -3.44 -15.44
N GLU A 147 -9.11 -2.32 -15.07
CA GLU A 147 -9.80 -1.42 -15.97
C GLU A 147 -8.91 -0.93 -17.12
N ASN A 148 -7.70 -0.45 -16.82
CA ASN A 148 -6.79 0.08 -17.84
C ASN A 148 -6.25 -0.97 -18.82
N LYS A 149 -6.43 -2.26 -18.52
CA LYS A 149 -6.08 -3.37 -19.42
C LYS A 149 -7.30 -4.08 -19.98
N ASN A 150 -8.50 -3.71 -19.52
CA ASN A 150 -9.77 -4.34 -19.90
C ASN A 150 -9.72 -5.87 -19.83
N LYS A 151 -9.10 -6.41 -18.78
CA LYS A 151 -9.00 -7.87 -18.54
C LYS A 151 -8.79 -8.20 -17.08
N GLU A 152 -9.05 -9.43 -16.72
CA GLU A 152 -8.65 -9.97 -15.43
C GLU A 152 -7.14 -10.24 -15.39
N ILE A 153 -6.51 -9.90 -14.26
CA ILE A 153 -5.11 -10.21 -13.95
C ILE A 153 -5.08 -11.01 -12.65
N LYS A 154 -4.21 -12.00 -12.62
CA LYS A 154 -3.95 -12.78 -11.42
C LYS A 154 -3.22 -11.93 -10.39
N MET A 155 -3.77 -11.92 -9.17
CA MET A 155 -3.18 -11.35 -7.97
C MET A 155 -2.66 -12.50 -7.11
N ILE A 156 -1.37 -12.53 -6.84
CA ILE A 156 -0.71 -13.59 -6.08
C ILE A 156 -0.59 -13.15 -4.63
N LYS A 157 -0.99 -14.01 -3.69
CA LYS A 157 -0.83 -13.75 -2.26
C LYS A 157 0.62 -13.99 -1.85
N TYR A 158 1.23 -12.96 -1.28
CA TYR A 158 2.48 -13.01 -0.55
C TYR A 158 2.20 -13.00 0.95
N TYR A 159 3.01 -13.70 1.72
CA TYR A 159 2.81 -13.87 3.15
C TYR A 159 4.13 -13.71 3.91
N TYR A 160 4.06 -13.00 5.02
CA TYR A 160 5.15 -12.83 5.98
C TYR A 160 4.67 -13.27 7.35
N GLN A 161 5.50 -14.01 8.07
CA GLN A 161 5.26 -14.41 9.44
C GLN A 161 6.43 -13.93 10.31
N SER A 162 6.11 -13.25 11.42
CA SER A 162 7.13 -12.88 12.40
C SER A 162 7.70 -14.12 13.08
N LYS A 163 8.98 -14.05 13.38
CA LYS A 163 9.68 -15.13 14.11
C LYS A 163 9.30 -15.13 15.60
#